data_c901d0c37e48d051037f94894da19eb5
#
_entry.id   c901d0c37e48d051037f94894da19eb5
#
_cell.length_a   1.000
_cell.length_b   1.000
_cell.length_c   1.000
_cell.angle_alpha   90.00
_cell.angle_beta   90.00
_cell.angle_gamma   90.00
#
_symmetry.space_group_name_H-M   'P 1'
#
loop_
_entity.id
_entity.type
_entity.pdbx_description
1 polymer ?
#
loop_
_entity_poly.entity_id
_entity_poly.type
_entity_poly.pdbx_seq_one_letter_code
_entity_poly.pdbx_strand_id
1 'polypeptide(L)'
;MFGIMAYKGGDRMIRVAICDDDKHMQESLSKYLLDYSIQCDREIDHAEFDTCEELMDEYLKGNSFDVILLDIEFKNNDEKQMNGIELGKRLRGLYANDNTAIVYVTSYGEYAIDSIKIRPYDYIKKPITYERIVEFFETYYLDQAKRKKVFEYTAHKVKNSIIVSNICYFES
;
A
#
# COMPACT_ATOMS: atom_id res chain seq x y z
N MET A 1 -14.54 14.63 20.17
CA MET A 1 -13.35 15.45 19.83
C MET A 1 -12.14 14.56 20.00
N PHE A 2 -11.79 13.80 18.95
CA PHE A 2 -10.61 12.94 18.97
C PHE A 2 -9.42 13.79 18.56
N GLY A 3 -8.48 13.99 19.48
CA GLY A 3 -7.25 14.71 19.21
C GLY A 3 -6.37 13.92 18.26
N ILE A 4 -6.21 14.43 17.05
CA ILE A 4 -5.25 13.94 16.06
C ILE A 4 -3.86 14.23 16.65
N MET A 5 -3.17 13.19 17.13
CA MET A 5 -1.75 13.27 17.43
C MET A 5 -1.01 13.36 16.09
N ALA A 6 -0.71 14.59 15.67
CA ALA A 6 0.18 14.82 14.53
C ALA A 6 1.57 14.28 14.87
N TYR A 7 1.93 13.15 14.29
CA TYR A 7 3.28 12.61 14.36
C TYR A 7 4.18 13.46 13.43
N LYS A 8 4.88 14.46 14.00
CA LYS A 8 5.92 15.24 13.31
C LYS A 8 7.19 14.38 13.19
N GLY A 9 7.24 13.54 12.22
CA GLY A 9 8.47 12.91 11.75
C GLY A 9 8.55 13.20 10.25
N GLY A 10 9.67 13.64 9.71
CA GLY A 10 9.87 13.83 8.28
C GLY A 10 9.62 12.50 7.56
N ASP A 11 8.36 12.26 7.21
CA ASP A 11 7.95 11.03 6.53
C ASP A 11 8.32 11.17 5.05
N ARG A 12 8.92 10.12 4.54
CA ARG A 12 9.18 9.95 3.11
C ARG A 12 7.85 10.07 2.35
N MET A 13 7.85 10.75 1.22
CA MET A 13 6.75 10.74 0.25
C MET A 13 6.33 9.28 -0.04
N ILE A 14 5.04 8.99 0.09
CA ILE A 14 4.45 7.69 -0.22
C ILE A 14 3.99 7.69 -1.67
N ARG A 15 4.32 6.63 -2.39
CA ARG A 15 3.83 6.39 -3.75
C ARG A 15 2.66 5.42 -3.72
N VAL A 16 1.52 5.85 -4.25
CA VAL A 16 0.28 5.06 -4.30
C VAL A 16 -0.07 4.73 -5.75
N ALA A 17 -0.35 3.47 -6.05
CA ALA A 17 -0.97 3.06 -7.30
C ALA A 17 -2.48 2.90 -7.08
N ILE A 18 -3.28 3.45 -7.98
CA ILE A 18 -4.72 3.21 -8.08
C ILE A 18 -4.94 2.39 -9.34
N CYS A 19 -5.46 1.16 -9.21
CA CYS A 19 -5.68 0.25 -10.33
C CYS A 19 -7.15 -0.17 -10.36
N ASP A 20 -7.93 0.47 -11.23
CA ASP A 20 -9.39 0.29 -11.37
C ASP A 20 -9.78 0.73 -12.78
N ASP A 21 -10.63 0.01 -13.50
CA ASP A 21 -11.10 0.39 -14.83
C ASP A 21 -12.26 1.40 -14.79
N ASP A 22 -12.77 1.73 -13.62
CA ASP A 22 -13.79 2.75 -13.43
C ASP A 22 -13.14 4.12 -13.16
N LYS A 23 -13.15 4.99 -14.19
CA LYS A 23 -12.60 6.34 -14.12
C LYS A 23 -13.18 7.17 -12.97
N HIS A 24 -14.47 7.03 -12.66
CA HIS A 24 -15.08 7.74 -11.53
C HIS A 24 -14.51 7.26 -10.19
N MET A 25 -14.16 5.97 -10.10
CA MET A 25 -13.53 5.43 -8.91
C MET A 25 -12.10 5.97 -8.77
N GLN A 26 -11.32 5.97 -9.86
CA GLN A 26 -9.97 6.55 -9.86
C GLN A 26 -10.01 8.03 -9.45
N GLU A 27 -10.87 8.85 -10.06
CA GLU A 27 -11.04 10.27 -9.71
C GLU A 27 -11.43 10.47 -8.24
N SER A 28 -12.32 9.64 -7.72
CA SER A 28 -12.74 9.72 -6.32
C SER A 28 -11.60 9.38 -5.36
N LEU A 29 -10.84 8.32 -5.65
CA LEU A 29 -9.68 7.92 -4.85
C LEU A 29 -8.57 8.98 -4.93
N SER A 30 -8.26 9.49 -6.11
CA SER A 30 -7.27 10.55 -6.31
C SER A 30 -7.62 11.82 -5.51
N LYS A 31 -8.91 12.19 -5.51
CA LYS A 31 -9.40 13.29 -4.69
C LYS A 31 -9.22 12.99 -3.19
N TYR A 32 -9.59 11.80 -2.73
CA TYR A 32 -9.44 11.43 -1.31
C TYR A 32 -7.97 11.42 -0.87
N LEU A 33 -7.05 10.95 -1.73
CA LEU A 33 -5.62 11.01 -1.46
C LEU A 33 -5.11 12.44 -1.34
N LEU A 34 -5.56 13.33 -2.24
CA LEU A 34 -5.21 14.75 -2.20
C LEU A 34 -5.75 15.42 -0.93
N ASP A 35 -7.02 15.21 -0.61
CA ASP A 35 -7.65 15.77 0.59
C ASP A 35 -6.94 15.29 1.87
N TYR A 36 -6.59 14.00 1.95
CA TYR A 36 -5.83 13.43 3.06
C TYR A 36 -4.41 14.03 3.15
N SER A 37 -3.71 14.14 2.03
CA SER A 37 -2.37 14.74 1.95
C SER A 37 -2.36 16.16 2.53
N ILE A 38 -3.34 16.98 2.13
CA ILE A 38 -3.47 18.37 2.60
C ILE A 38 -3.85 18.43 4.09
N GLN A 39 -4.85 17.65 4.52
CA GLN A 39 -5.37 17.71 5.88
C GLN A 39 -4.40 17.16 6.93
N CYS A 40 -3.62 16.15 6.56
CA CYS A 40 -2.71 15.47 7.48
C CYS A 40 -1.23 15.88 7.31
N ASP A 41 -0.94 16.86 6.43
CA ASP A 41 0.43 17.29 6.11
C ASP A 41 1.33 16.10 5.75
N ARG A 42 0.85 15.28 4.80
CA ARG A 42 1.52 14.06 4.30
C ARG A 42 1.84 14.18 2.82
N GLU A 43 3.04 13.85 2.42
CA GLU A 43 3.43 13.82 1.03
C GLU A 43 2.99 12.49 0.39
N ILE A 44 2.01 12.56 -0.51
CA ILE A 44 1.51 11.43 -1.30
C ILE A 44 1.60 11.75 -2.77
N ASP A 45 2.33 10.91 -3.52
CA ASP A 45 2.32 10.86 -4.97
C ASP A 45 1.48 9.67 -5.43
N HIS A 46 0.70 9.81 -6.50
CA HIS A 46 -0.10 8.70 -7.00
C HIS A 46 -0.08 8.59 -8.52
N ALA A 47 -0.29 7.36 -8.99
CA ALA A 47 -0.46 7.03 -10.40
C ALA A 47 -1.70 6.15 -10.57
N GLU A 48 -2.41 6.37 -11.70
CA GLU A 48 -3.64 5.67 -12.05
C GLU A 48 -3.37 4.67 -13.19
N PHE A 49 -3.98 3.49 -13.08
CA PHE A 49 -3.85 2.40 -14.04
C PHE A 49 -5.24 1.84 -14.36
N ASP A 50 -5.52 1.68 -15.64
CA ASP A 50 -6.80 1.17 -16.12
C ASP A 50 -6.82 -0.36 -16.17
N THR A 51 -5.63 -0.99 -16.15
CA THR A 51 -5.46 -2.44 -16.23
C THR A 51 -4.37 -2.95 -15.28
N CYS A 52 -4.50 -4.20 -14.90
CA CYS A 52 -3.47 -4.88 -14.11
C CYS A 52 -2.14 -5.03 -14.86
N GLU A 53 -2.21 -5.14 -16.20
CA GLU A 53 -1.06 -5.25 -17.07
C GLU A 53 -0.22 -3.97 -17.06
N GLU A 54 -0.85 -2.79 -17.14
CA GLU A 54 -0.15 -1.50 -17.05
C GLU A 54 0.61 -1.35 -15.73
N LEU A 55 -0.03 -1.68 -14.61
CA LEU A 55 0.62 -1.64 -13.31
C LEU A 55 1.77 -2.65 -13.22
N MET A 56 1.60 -3.87 -13.77
CA MET A 56 2.65 -4.88 -13.82
C MET A 56 3.84 -4.40 -14.65
N ASP A 57 3.60 -3.74 -15.79
CA ASP A 57 4.64 -3.19 -16.64
C ASP A 57 5.49 -2.13 -15.91
N GLU A 58 4.90 -1.31 -15.03
CA GLU A 58 5.65 -0.37 -14.19
C GLU A 58 6.60 -1.11 -13.24
N TYR A 59 6.15 -2.19 -12.61
CA TYR A 59 7.01 -3.04 -11.79
C TYR A 59 8.15 -3.68 -12.59
N LEU A 60 7.89 -4.13 -13.82
CA LEU A 60 8.92 -4.69 -14.69
C LEU A 60 9.97 -3.64 -15.13
N LYS A 61 9.59 -2.36 -15.21
CA LYS A 61 10.51 -1.23 -15.43
C LYS A 61 11.32 -0.86 -14.19
N GLY A 62 11.07 -1.49 -13.04
CA GLY A 62 11.73 -1.21 -11.76
C GLY A 62 11.07 -0.13 -10.92
N ASN A 63 9.89 0.36 -11.32
CA ASN A 63 9.09 1.24 -10.50
C ASN A 63 8.36 0.42 -9.43
N SER A 64 8.25 0.96 -8.21
CA SER A 64 7.53 0.33 -7.11
C SER A 64 6.63 1.35 -6.41
N PHE A 65 5.64 0.85 -5.69
CA PHE A 65 4.69 1.64 -4.93
C PHE A 65 4.67 1.19 -3.47
N ASP A 66 4.41 2.12 -2.57
CA ASP A 66 4.26 1.81 -1.15
C ASP A 66 2.89 1.21 -0.85
N VAL A 67 1.87 1.66 -1.58
CA VAL A 67 0.48 1.21 -1.47
C VAL A 67 -0.09 0.97 -2.87
N ILE A 68 -0.86 -0.08 -3.04
CA ILE A 68 -1.68 -0.34 -4.23
C ILE A 68 -3.14 -0.42 -3.77
N LEU A 69 -3.99 0.49 -4.26
CA LEU A 69 -5.43 0.40 -4.17
C LEU A 69 -5.90 -0.32 -5.44
N LEU A 70 -6.35 -1.57 -5.31
CA LEU A 70 -6.50 -2.50 -6.41
C LEU A 70 -7.93 -3.05 -6.47
N ASP A 71 -8.63 -2.78 -7.56
CA ASP A 71 -9.88 -3.51 -7.81
C ASP A 71 -9.59 -4.98 -8.11
N ILE A 72 -10.52 -5.83 -7.73
CA ILE A 72 -10.45 -7.27 -8.00
C ILE A 72 -11.04 -7.56 -9.38
N GLU A 73 -12.14 -6.92 -9.72
CA GLU A 73 -12.91 -7.19 -10.93
C GLU A 73 -12.88 -6.00 -11.90
N PHE A 74 -12.42 -6.25 -13.09
CA PHE A 74 -12.40 -5.31 -14.19
C PHE A 74 -13.57 -5.63 -15.14
N LYS A 75 -14.35 -4.62 -15.56
CA LYS A 75 -15.58 -4.78 -16.37
C LYS A 75 -15.32 -5.40 -17.76
N ASN A 76 -14.10 -5.20 -18.26
CA ASN A 76 -13.68 -5.69 -19.58
C ASN A 76 -12.90 -7.02 -19.50
N ASN A 77 -13.20 -7.87 -18.52
CA ASN A 77 -12.55 -9.17 -18.37
C ASN A 77 -12.87 -10.07 -19.58
N ASP A 78 -12.06 -9.93 -20.64
CA ASP A 78 -11.76 -11.09 -21.46
C ASP A 78 -11.10 -12.12 -20.54
N GLU A 79 -11.49 -13.40 -20.62
CA GLU A 79 -10.91 -14.50 -19.82
C GLU A 79 -9.36 -14.57 -19.87
N LYS A 80 -8.74 -13.75 -20.72
CA LYS A 80 -7.30 -13.62 -20.95
C LYS A 80 -6.64 -12.46 -20.18
N GLN A 81 -7.42 -11.53 -19.61
CA GLN A 81 -6.86 -10.39 -18.88
C GLN A 81 -6.64 -10.74 -17.43
N MET A 82 -5.57 -10.18 -16.87
CA MET A 82 -5.22 -10.37 -15.46
C MET A 82 -6.19 -9.61 -14.56
N ASN A 83 -6.77 -10.29 -13.59
CA ASN A 83 -7.56 -9.64 -12.54
C ASN A 83 -6.69 -9.22 -11.35
N GLY A 84 -7.28 -8.45 -10.42
CA GLY A 84 -6.53 -7.94 -9.26
C GLY A 84 -5.96 -9.04 -8.35
N ILE A 85 -6.63 -10.18 -8.24
CA ILE A 85 -6.11 -11.31 -7.44
C ILE A 85 -4.87 -11.92 -8.11
N GLU A 86 -4.89 -12.09 -9.43
CA GLU A 86 -3.76 -12.63 -10.17
C GLU A 86 -2.57 -11.66 -10.13
N LEU A 87 -2.80 -10.37 -10.29
CA LEU A 87 -1.76 -9.34 -10.13
C LEU A 87 -1.12 -9.43 -8.75
N GLY A 88 -1.91 -9.47 -7.68
CA GLY A 88 -1.39 -9.60 -6.32
C GLY A 88 -0.53 -10.86 -6.12
N LYS A 89 -0.94 -12.01 -6.68
CA LYS A 89 -0.14 -13.26 -6.66
C LYS A 89 1.18 -13.09 -7.39
N ARG A 90 1.19 -12.49 -8.57
CA ARG A 90 2.40 -12.26 -9.38
C ARG A 90 3.36 -11.32 -8.67
N LEU A 91 2.88 -10.20 -8.13
CA LEU A 91 3.71 -9.26 -7.37
C LEU A 91 4.37 -9.94 -6.17
N ARG A 92 3.63 -10.71 -5.38
CA ARG A 92 4.19 -11.45 -4.23
C ARG A 92 5.16 -12.56 -4.64
N GLY A 93 4.96 -13.18 -5.82
CA GLY A 93 5.84 -14.22 -6.34
C GLY A 93 7.16 -13.68 -6.88
N LEU A 94 7.13 -12.56 -7.60
CA LEU A 94 8.32 -11.97 -8.24
C LEU A 94 9.12 -11.10 -7.27
N TYR A 95 8.47 -10.47 -6.32
CA TYR A 95 9.05 -9.50 -5.39
C TYR A 95 8.81 -9.93 -3.94
N ALA A 96 9.37 -11.09 -3.57
CA ALA A 96 9.15 -11.71 -2.25
C ALA A 96 9.52 -10.81 -1.05
N ASN A 97 10.44 -9.86 -1.25
CA ASN A 97 10.86 -8.87 -0.25
C ASN A 97 10.16 -7.52 -0.40
N ASP A 98 9.19 -7.42 -1.30
CA ASP A 98 8.42 -6.18 -1.49
C ASP A 98 7.45 -5.99 -0.32
N ASN A 99 7.59 -4.86 0.36
CA ASN A 99 6.72 -4.45 1.47
C ASN A 99 5.50 -3.64 1.02
N THR A 100 5.19 -3.62 -0.28
CA THR A 100 4.03 -2.93 -0.82
C THR A 100 2.75 -3.38 -0.11
N ALA A 101 1.99 -2.43 0.41
CA ALA A 101 0.68 -2.68 0.99
C ALA A 101 -0.36 -2.83 -0.14
N ILE A 102 -0.75 -4.07 -0.44
CA ILE A 102 -1.83 -4.34 -1.40
C ILE A 102 -3.16 -4.23 -0.64
N VAL A 103 -4.00 -3.31 -1.07
CA VAL A 103 -5.34 -3.04 -0.51
C VAL A 103 -6.35 -3.34 -1.60
N TYR A 104 -7.18 -4.34 -1.38
CA TYR A 104 -8.25 -4.62 -2.31
C TYR A 104 -9.44 -3.69 -2.11
N VAL A 105 -9.89 -3.10 -3.20
CA VAL A 105 -11.04 -2.19 -3.26
C VAL A 105 -12.10 -2.85 -4.13
N THR A 106 -13.14 -3.45 -3.53
CA THR A 106 -14.07 -4.29 -4.28
C THR A 106 -15.51 -4.20 -3.77
N SER A 107 -16.47 -4.47 -4.66
CA SER A 107 -17.88 -4.63 -4.30
C SER A 107 -18.19 -6.00 -3.67
N TYR A 108 -17.31 -6.97 -3.85
CA TYR A 108 -17.54 -8.38 -3.48
C TYR A 108 -16.76 -8.80 -2.24
N GLY A 109 -17.46 -9.28 -1.22
CA GLY A 109 -16.87 -9.82 0.00
C GLY A 109 -16.34 -11.26 -0.11
N GLU A 110 -16.65 -11.96 -1.22
CA GLU A 110 -16.37 -13.41 -1.36
C GLU A 110 -14.90 -13.72 -1.69
N TYR A 111 -14.17 -12.77 -2.26
CA TYR A 111 -12.75 -12.95 -2.62
C TYR A 111 -11.76 -12.91 -1.45
N ALA A 112 -12.23 -12.61 -0.24
CA ALA A 112 -11.39 -12.59 0.96
C ALA A 112 -10.69 -13.93 1.20
N ILE A 113 -11.30 -15.05 0.82
CA ILE A 113 -10.79 -16.41 1.05
C ILE A 113 -9.66 -16.75 0.05
N ASP A 114 -9.83 -16.42 -1.23
CA ASP A 114 -8.83 -16.73 -2.27
C ASP A 114 -7.56 -15.88 -2.17
N SER A 115 -7.67 -14.74 -1.53
CA SER A 115 -6.55 -13.79 -1.37
C SER A 115 -5.68 -14.04 -0.14
N ILE A 116 -6.00 -15.02 0.73
CA ILE A 116 -5.21 -15.34 1.95
C ILE A 116 -3.73 -15.58 1.60
N LYS A 117 -3.42 -16.21 0.46
CA LYS A 117 -2.05 -16.46 0.00
C LYS A 117 -1.29 -15.18 -0.42
N ILE A 118 -2.02 -14.12 -0.77
CA ILE A 118 -1.46 -12.85 -1.23
C ILE A 118 -1.04 -11.99 -0.03
N ARG A 119 -1.61 -12.25 1.15
CA ARG A 119 -1.43 -11.44 2.36
C ARG A 119 -1.73 -9.97 2.06
N PRO A 120 -2.97 -9.63 1.64
CA PRO A 120 -3.34 -8.25 1.45
C PRO A 120 -3.19 -7.50 2.77
N TYR A 121 -2.87 -6.23 2.67
CA TYR A 121 -2.76 -5.38 3.85
C TYR A 121 -4.14 -5.04 4.41
N ASP A 122 -5.11 -4.81 3.51
CA ASP A 122 -6.48 -4.43 3.89
C ASP A 122 -7.48 -4.75 2.77
N TYR A 123 -8.78 -4.68 3.12
CA TYR A 123 -9.92 -4.75 2.21
C TYR A 123 -10.83 -3.55 2.42
N ILE A 124 -11.13 -2.85 1.35
CA ILE A 124 -12.07 -1.72 1.36
C ILE A 124 -13.26 -2.08 0.47
N LYS A 125 -14.44 -2.12 1.07
CA LYS A 125 -15.67 -2.41 0.33
C LYS A 125 -16.17 -1.15 -0.37
N LYS A 126 -16.52 -1.28 -1.65
CA LYS A 126 -17.25 -0.23 -2.40
C LYS A 126 -18.70 -0.13 -1.89
N PRO A 127 -19.32 1.08 -1.78
CA PRO A 127 -18.75 2.38 -2.09
C PRO A 127 -17.74 2.84 -1.04
N ILE A 128 -16.65 3.47 -1.52
CA ILE A 128 -15.60 3.98 -0.65
C ILE A 128 -15.99 5.36 -0.11
N THR A 129 -15.69 5.61 1.16
CA THR A 129 -15.81 6.93 1.77
C THR A 129 -14.44 7.51 2.09
N TYR A 130 -14.38 8.83 2.21
CA TYR A 130 -13.16 9.53 2.61
C TYR A 130 -12.66 9.05 3.98
N GLU A 131 -13.57 8.86 4.95
CA GLU A 131 -13.25 8.40 6.30
C GLU A 131 -12.57 7.03 6.29
N ARG A 132 -12.98 6.13 5.37
CA ARG A 132 -12.36 4.81 5.24
C ARG A 132 -10.93 4.89 4.70
N ILE A 133 -10.67 5.85 3.81
CA ILE A 133 -9.31 6.12 3.32
C ILE A 133 -8.44 6.71 4.44
N VAL A 134 -8.98 7.65 5.23
CA VAL A 134 -8.29 8.20 6.41
C VAL A 134 -7.91 7.08 7.38
N GLU A 135 -8.87 6.23 7.77
CA GLU A 135 -8.64 5.11 8.69
C GLU A 135 -7.54 4.17 8.19
N PHE A 136 -7.54 3.85 6.89
CA PHE A 136 -6.51 3.03 6.28
C PHE A 136 -5.12 3.68 6.42
N PHE A 137 -4.96 4.93 6.00
CA PHE A 137 -3.66 5.59 6.03
C PHE A 137 -3.16 5.83 7.45
N GLU A 138 -4.01 6.18 8.41
CA GLU A 138 -3.62 6.28 9.82
C GLU A 138 -3.07 4.95 10.34
N THR A 139 -3.72 3.83 10.03
CA THR A 139 -3.25 2.50 10.39
C THR A 139 -1.92 2.18 9.70
N TYR A 140 -1.82 2.47 8.40
CA TYR A 140 -0.62 2.24 7.61
C TYR A 140 0.58 3.00 8.17
N TYR A 141 0.44 4.30 8.47
CA TYR A 141 1.53 5.10 9.05
C TYR A 141 1.95 4.61 10.44
N LEU A 142 0.99 4.21 11.28
CA LEU A 142 1.29 3.62 12.58
C LEU A 142 2.11 2.33 12.45
N ASP A 143 1.79 1.48 11.49
CA ASP A 143 2.52 0.24 11.25
C ASP A 143 3.91 0.50 10.66
N GLN A 144 4.05 1.48 9.75
CA GLN A 144 5.35 1.89 9.25
C GLN A 144 6.24 2.45 10.38
N ALA A 145 5.68 3.24 11.29
CA ALA A 145 6.40 3.76 12.45
C ALA A 145 6.89 2.64 13.39
N LYS A 146 6.08 1.59 13.60
CA LYS A 146 6.49 0.42 14.37
C LYS A 146 7.62 -0.36 13.70
N ARG A 147 7.59 -0.49 12.37
CA ARG A 147 8.65 -1.18 11.58
C ARG A 147 9.97 -0.43 11.59
N LYS A 148 9.95 0.90 11.70
CA LYS A 148 11.15 1.77 11.77
C LYS A 148 11.84 1.77 13.14
N LYS A 149 11.47 0.89 14.09
CA LYS A 149 12.18 0.77 15.37
C LYS A 149 13.66 0.49 15.10
N VAL A 150 14.51 1.33 15.68
CA VAL A 150 15.95 1.27 15.51
C VAL A 150 16.55 0.61 16.76
N PHE A 151 17.44 -0.35 16.52
CA PHE A 151 18.29 -0.92 17.58
C PHE A 151 19.60 -0.13 17.60
N GLU A 152 19.90 0.53 18.71
CA GLU A 152 21.17 1.24 18.91
C GLU A 152 22.16 0.32 19.61
N TYR A 153 23.37 0.24 19.08
CA TYR A 153 24.48 -0.50 19.68
C TYR A 153 25.80 0.27 19.56
N THR A 154 26.73 -0.05 20.45
CA THR A 154 28.06 0.56 20.42
C THR A 154 29.09 -0.48 20.00
N ALA A 155 29.77 -0.26 18.90
CA ALA A 155 30.90 -1.06 18.46
C ALA A 155 32.13 -0.15 18.26
N HIS A 156 33.28 -0.56 18.77
CA HIS A 156 34.53 0.18 18.67
C HIS A 156 34.43 1.66 19.16
N LYS A 157 33.65 1.90 20.21
CA LYS A 157 33.37 3.25 20.78
C LYS A 157 32.55 4.18 19.84
N VAL A 158 31.98 3.65 18.77
CA VAL A 158 31.07 4.37 17.86
C VAL A 158 29.66 3.90 18.10
N LYS A 159 28.73 4.85 18.26
CA LYS A 159 27.29 4.53 18.27
C LYS A 159 26.83 4.21 16.87
N ASN A 160 26.20 3.07 16.70
CA ASN A 160 25.62 2.60 15.46
C ASN A 160 24.13 2.36 15.69
N SER A 161 23.36 2.42 14.61
CA SER A 161 21.93 2.10 14.63
C SER A 161 21.58 1.18 13.47
N ILE A 162 20.68 0.24 13.72
CA ILE A 162 20.14 -0.66 12.70
C ILE A 162 18.63 -0.75 12.88
N ILE A 163 17.89 -0.74 11.78
CA ILE A 163 16.44 -0.90 11.81
C ILE A 163 16.14 -2.33 12.28
N VAL A 164 15.28 -2.48 13.30
CA VAL A 164 14.99 -3.79 13.93
C VAL A 164 14.47 -4.81 12.91
N SER A 165 13.72 -4.39 11.90
CA SER A 165 13.26 -5.28 10.83
C SER A 165 14.39 -5.86 9.95
N ASN A 166 15.59 -5.28 10.00
CA ASN A 166 16.75 -5.74 9.25
C ASN A 166 17.63 -6.70 10.07
N ILE A 167 17.24 -7.01 11.31
CA ILE A 167 18.00 -7.93 12.16
C ILE A 167 17.45 -9.34 11.94
N CYS A 168 18.27 -10.23 11.39
CA CYS A 168 17.89 -11.61 11.15
C CYS A 168 18.05 -12.48 12.40
N TYR A 169 19.12 -12.27 13.17
CA TYR A 169 19.42 -12.98 14.44
C TYR A 169 20.48 -12.23 15.24
N PHE A 170 20.58 -12.59 16.52
CA PHE A 170 21.67 -12.19 17.41
C PHE A 170 22.50 -13.41 17.76
N GLU A 171 23.82 -13.35 17.60
CA GLU A 171 24.76 -14.30 18.17
C GLU A 171 25.37 -13.69 19.45
N SER A 172 25.47 -14.53 20.48
CA SER A 172 26.09 -14.19 21.78
C SER A 172 27.53 -14.63 21.82
#